data_b26e676267eca1f325863f558bfc8427
#
_entry.id   b26e676267eca1f325863f558bfc8427
#
_cell.length_a   1.000
_cell.length_b   1.000
_cell.length_c   1.000
_cell.angle_alpha   90.00
_cell.angle_beta   90.00
_cell.angle_gamma   90.00
#
_symmetry.space_group_name_H-M   'P 1'
#
loop_
_entity.id
_entity.type
_entity.pdbx_description
1 polymer ?
#
loop_
_entity_poly.entity_id
_entity_poly.type
_entity_poly.pdbx_seq_one_letter_code
_entity_poly.pdbx_strand_id
1 'polypeptide(L)'
;MKYLFGFILFMMIASSCNESHFLKEKPLSIYTPENSLVTLQDFQGAVNTLYNKTRWLFHEQTAHERYMFWYGTDLCFGAADYYANSRLNNYEATMIPTEPGVLNFWRYTYAIVNQSNLILSRLKSSGLSDNETTAIRGEALFFRAFGYRILANLYGGVPLLLEEITSPRRDFVRATRIEVYQQAKTDLIESVSLLADIDNVKDGKISKQAAQHLLGEILISLEEYEEAISVLSSVINYPAMALMTERFGTKIGEPGDVCSDLHKTGNQNRSTSGNKETLWALQWDYLNFASTAGDERPRMILPYYNAINITVEDETGKKVTTPAFHLTAEKGGRGIGWAQPTYHMTHGVWTDDTDLRNSSYNIVRDMRIDNENSPAFGKWFVADGFVSQTDTIRMWYPFFMKVTGDVPEELWEKDSNGNPKLTKYGEHIVMSNTT
;
A
#
# COMPACT_ATOMS: atom_id res chain seq x y z
N MET A 1 50.57 -64.39 10.15
CA MET A 1 50.77 -63.05 9.59
C MET A 1 49.85 -62.71 8.44
N LYS A 2 49.66 -63.56 7.42
CA LYS A 2 48.76 -63.21 6.27
C LYS A 2 47.29 -62.90 6.64
N TYR A 3 46.72 -63.64 7.57
CA TYR A 3 45.35 -63.48 8.02
C TYR A 3 45.16 -62.28 8.93
N LEU A 4 46.17 -61.85 9.68
CA LEU A 4 46.15 -60.64 10.48
C LEU A 4 46.19 -59.41 9.63
N PHE A 5 46.95 -59.41 8.53
CA PHE A 5 47.02 -58.33 7.58
C PHE A 5 45.69 -58.11 6.79
N GLY A 6 45.04 -59.28 6.43
CA GLY A 6 43.70 -59.22 5.80
C GLY A 6 42.63 -58.67 6.72
N PHE A 7 42.67 -58.96 8.02
CA PHE A 7 41.73 -58.50 9.02
C PHE A 7 41.89 -56.99 9.31
N ILE A 8 43.15 -56.50 9.37
CA ILE A 8 43.46 -55.09 9.54
C ILE A 8 43.03 -54.28 8.28
N LEU A 9 43.25 -54.82 7.08
CA LEU A 9 42.83 -54.20 5.83
C LEU A 9 41.31 -54.17 5.73
N PHE A 10 40.58 -55.17 6.16
CA PHE A 10 39.14 -55.21 6.20
C PHE A 10 38.56 -54.25 7.25
N MET A 11 39.18 -54.05 8.42
CA MET A 11 38.80 -53.04 9.41
C MET A 11 39.02 -51.60 8.90
N MET A 12 40.09 -51.34 8.14
CA MET A 12 40.32 -50.03 7.55
C MET A 12 39.31 -49.67 6.45
N ILE A 13 38.81 -50.64 5.71
CA ILE A 13 37.77 -50.46 4.71
C ILE A 13 36.40 -50.21 5.37
N ALA A 14 36.13 -50.89 6.50
CA ALA A 14 34.86 -50.73 7.24
C ALA A 14 34.73 -49.42 8.00
N SER A 15 35.83 -48.70 8.29
CA SER A 15 35.83 -47.41 9.00
C SER A 15 35.83 -46.17 8.08
N SER A 16 35.75 -46.36 6.75
CA SER A 16 36.05 -45.30 5.77
C SER A 16 34.85 -44.52 5.24
N CYS A 17 33.65 -44.85 5.59
CA CYS A 17 32.50 -44.09 5.08
C CYS A 17 31.63 -43.54 6.19
N ASN A 18 31.80 -42.27 6.47
CA ASN A 18 30.75 -41.49 7.12
C ASN A 18 29.74 -41.09 6.02
N GLU A 19 28.87 -42.05 5.63
CA GLU A 19 27.88 -41.90 4.57
C GLU A 19 27.02 -40.65 4.76
N SER A 20 26.71 -40.31 6.00
CA SER A 20 25.88 -39.13 6.33
C SER A 20 26.53 -37.81 5.92
N HIS A 21 27.85 -37.70 5.86
CA HIS A 21 28.56 -36.50 5.44
C HIS A 21 28.83 -36.47 3.92
N PHE A 22 29.05 -37.65 3.31
CA PHE A 22 29.32 -37.78 1.88
C PHE A 22 28.05 -37.63 1.03
N LEU A 23 26.90 -38.11 1.53
CA LEU A 23 25.61 -38.05 0.88
C LEU A 23 24.84 -36.77 1.20
N LYS A 24 25.39 -35.86 2.02
CA LYS A 24 24.75 -34.56 2.29
C LYS A 24 24.84 -33.70 1.05
N GLU A 25 23.77 -33.71 0.29
CA GLU A 25 23.58 -32.88 -0.88
C GLU A 25 23.74 -31.41 -0.47
N LYS A 26 24.67 -30.67 -1.08
CA LYS A 26 24.77 -29.23 -0.95
C LYS A 26 24.13 -28.62 -2.19
N PRO A 27 22.88 -28.23 -2.12
CA PRO A 27 22.22 -27.60 -3.27
C PRO A 27 22.88 -26.24 -3.55
N LEU A 28 23.47 -26.11 -4.74
CA LEU A 28 24.14 -24.88 -5.19
C LEU A 28 23.19 -23.91 -5.90
N SER A 29 22.03 -24.42 -6.32
CA SER A 29 21.04 -23.66 -7.11
C SER A 29 19.72 -23.38 -6.37
N ILE A 30 19.57 -23.89 -5.14
CA ILE A 30 18.36 -23.73 -4.34
C ILE A 30 18.76 -23.18 -2.97
N TYR A 31 18.02 -22.18 -2.48
CA TYR A 31 18.19 -21.71 -1.12
C TYR A 31 17.64 -22.74 -0.13
N THR A 32 18.48 -23.17 0.79
CA THR A 32 18.13 -24.03 1.94
C THR A 32 18.28 -23.23 3.23
N PRO A 33 17.73 -23.75 4.33
CA PRO A 33 17.96 -23.14 5.63
C PRO A 33 19.44 -22.92 5.98
N GLU A 34 20.33 -23.77 5.50
CA GLU A 34 21.77 -23.74 5.82
C GLU A 34 22.58 -22.78 4.94
N ASN A 35 22.10 -22.45 3.73
CA ASN A 35 22.81 -21.59 2.77
C ASN A 35 22.13 -20.25 2.52
N SER A 36 20.99 -19.97 3.17
CA SER A 36 20.28 -18.70 3.10
C SER A 36 20.49 -17.88 4.37
N LEU A 37 20.50 -16.55 4.24
CA LEU A 37 20.66 -15.61 5.35
C LEU A 37 21.96 -15.82 6.14
N VAL A 38 23.08 -15.77 5.43
CA VAL A 38 24.43 -15.95 6.00
C VAL A 38 25.15 -14.61 6.14
N THR A 39 25.01 -13.74 5.15
CA THR A 39 25.68 -12.42 5.10
C THR A 39 24.72 -11.29 5.48
N LEU A 40 25.30 -10.14 5.87
CA LEU A 40 24.50 -8.92 6.10
C LEU A 40 23.64 -8.55 4.90
N GLN A 41 24.17 -8.74 3.68
CA GLN A 41 23.43 -8.44 2.45
C GLN A 41 22.21 -9.37 2.28
N ASP A 42 22.33 -10.65 2.65
CA ASP A 42 21.19 -11.59 2.61
C ASP A 42 20.06 -11.12 3.54
N PHE A 43 20.41 -10.71 4.76
CA PHE A 43 19.44 -10.18 5.71
C PHE A 43 18.82 -8.87 5.24
N GLN A 44 19.58 -7.97 4.62
CA GLN A 44 19.03 -6.76 3.99
C GLN A 44 18.05 -7.09 2.88
N GLY A 45 18.37 -8.10 2.04
CA GLY A 45 17.46 -8.63 1.02
C GLY A 45 16.17 -9.21 1.62
N ALA A 46 16.29 -9.94 2.72
CA ALA A 46 15.15 -10.50 3.44
C ALA A 46 14.25 -9.42 4.04
N VAL A 47 14.82 -8.35 4.58
CA VAL A 47 14.07 -7.17 5.06
C VAL A 47 13.40 -6.44 3.88
N ASN A 48 14.08 -6.25 2.76
CA ASN A 48 13.47 -5.65 1.57
C ASN A 48 12.25 -6.47 1.08
N THR A 49 12.25 -7.78 1.28
CA THR A 49 11.09 -8.63 1.03
C THR A 49 9.89 -8.28 1.92
N LEU A 50 10.10 -7.82 3.16
CA LEU A 50 9.02 -7.34 4.05
C LEU A 50 8.35 -6.08 3.49
N TYR A 51 9.14 -5.11 3.01
CA TYR A 51 8.61 -3.93 2.34
C TYR A 51 7.80 -4.31 1.10
N ASN A 52 8.31 -5.24 0.29
CA ASN A 52 7.60 -5.73 -0.89
C ASN A 52 6.29 -6.44 -0.52
N LYS A 53 6.30 -7.34 0.46
CA LYS A 53 5.08 -8.02 0.94
C LYS A 53 4.05 -7.02 1.48
N THR A 54 4.47 -5.97 2.19
CA THR A 54 3.59 -4.91 2.67
C THR A 54 2.99 -4.13 1.51
N ARG A 55 3.79 -3.81 0.50
CA ARG A 55 3.30 -3.20 -0.73
C ARG A 55 2.26 -4.08 -1.41
N TRP A 56 2.52 -5.36 -1.54
CA TRP A 56 1.57 -6.35 -2.09
C TRP A 56 0.27 -6.42 -1.30
N LEU A 57 0.33 -6.38 0.02
CA LEU A 57 -0.85 -6.43 0.87
C LEU A 57 -1.85 -5.31 0.57
N PHE A 58 -1.36 -4.10 0.25
CA PHE A 58 -2.20 -2.93 0.01
C PHE A 58 -2.43 -2.62 -1.47
N HIS A 59 -1.65 -3.18 -2.39
CA HIS A 59 -1.58 -2.70 -3.77
C HIS A 59 -1.47 -3.82 -4.83
N GLU A 60 -1.83 -5.05 -4.48
CA GLU A 60 -1.83 -6.13 -5.46
C GLU A 60 -2.92 -5.93 -6.52
N GLN A 61 -2.64 -6.38 -7.76
CA GLN A 61 -3.47 -6.14 -8.94
C GLN A 61 -4.82 -6.86 -8.95
N THR A 62 -4.98 -7.94 -8.19
CA THR A 62 -6.24 -8.66 -8.14
C THR A 62 -7.18 -7.99 -7.16
N ALA A 63 -8.01 -7.22 -7.67
CA ALA A 63 -8.90 -6.20 -7.18
C ALA A 63 -9.76 -6.49 -5.93
N HIS A 64 -9.91 -7.71 -5.48
CA HIS A 64 -10.98 -8.02 -4.51
C HIS A 64 -10.55 -7.88 -3.05
N GLU A 65 -9.29 -8.15 -2.77
CA GLU A 65 -8.75 -8.18 -1.41
C GLU A 65 -8.51 -6.78 -0.84
N ARG A 66 -8.25 -5.81 -1.69
CA ARG A 66 -7.86 -4.44 -1.33
C ARG A 66 -8.95 -3.64 -0.67
N TYR A 67 -10.21 -4.01 -0.91
CA TYR A 67 -11.36 -3.25 -0.46
C TYR A 67 -11.86 -3.64 0.92
N MET A 68 -11.22 -4.59 1.58
CA MET A 68 -11.60 -5.02 2.94
C MET A 68 -11.61 -3.88 3.96
N PHE A 69 -10.87 -2.79 3.69
CA PHE A 69 -10.83 -1.63 4.58
C PHE A 69 -11.82 -0.52 4.16
N TRP A 70 -12.43 -0.63 2.98
CA TRP A 70 -13.27 0.45 2.42
C TRP A 70 -14.71 0.04 2.22
N TYR A 71 -14.94 -1.15 1.69
CA TYR A 71 -16.28 -1.62 1.41
C TYR A 71 -17.05 -1.95 2.69
N GLY A 72 -18.37 -1.71 2.62
CA GLY A 72 -19.26 -1.96 3.73
C GLY A 72 -19.08 -0.99 4.89
N THR A 73 -18.49 0.18 4.62
CA THR A 73 -18.43 1.29 5.57
C THR A 73 -19.51 2.33 5.22
N ASP A 74 -19.70 3.30 6.10
CA ASP A 74 -20.54 4.47 5.84
C ASP A 74 -19.93 5.42 4.79
N LEU A 75 -18.68 5.19 4.38
CA LEU A 75 -17.94 6.04 3.45
C LEU A 75 -17.88 5.49 2.02
N CYS A 76 -17.86 4.17 1.85
CA CYS A 76 -17.61 3.54 0.56
C CYS A 76 -18.31 2.19 0.40
N PHE A 77 -18.75 1.91 -0.83
CA PHE A 77 -19.33 0.62 -1.22
C PHE A 77 -18.85 0.20 -2.61
N GLY A 78 -19.01 -1.07 -2.97
CA GLY A 78 -18.73 -1.59 -4.30
C GLY A 78 -19.81 -1.18 -5.29
N ALA A 79 -19.42 -0.63 -6.44
CA ALA A 79 -20.36 -0.17 -7.46
C ALA A 79 -21.18 -1.32 -8.08
N ALA A 80 -22.45 -1.01 -8.34
CA ALA A 80 -23.50 -1.99 -8.60
C ALA A 80 -23.34 -2.81 -9.87
N ASP A 81 -22.76 -2.26 -10.92
CA ASP A 81 -22.81 -2.85 -12.26
C ASP A 81 -21.70 -3.88 -12.54
N TYR A 82 -20.62 -3.89 -11.74
CA TYR A 82 -19.55 -4.87 -11.90
C TYR A 82 -19.38 -5.79 -10.70
N TYR A 83 -19.54 -5.25 -9.51
CA TYR A 83 -19.43 -5.94 -8.23
C TYR A 83 -20.63 -5.69 -7.33
N ALA A 84 -21.79 -5.46 -7.88
CA ALA A 84 -23.02 -5.16 -7.13
C ALA A 84 -23.40 -6.25 -6.14
N ASN A 85 -23.08 -7.45 -6.47
CA ASN A 85 -23.15 -8.58 -5.57
C ASN A 85 -21.79 -8.79 -4.91
N SER A 86 -20.93 -7.76 -4.95
CA SER A 86 -19.59 -7.89 -4.45
C SER A 86 -19.65 -8.11 -2.97
N ARG A 87 -19.21 -9.18 -2.73
CA ARG A 87 -18.69 -9.89 -1.63
C ARG A 87 -18.68 -9.09 -0.31
N LEU A 88 -18.29 -7.85 -0.30
CA LEU A 88 -18.22 -7.01 0.91
C LEU A 88 -19.37 -6.00 1.06
N ASN A 89 -20.28 -5.91 0.09
CA ASN A 89 -21.54 -5.15 0.23
C ASN A 89 -22.67 -5.99 0.85
N ASN A 90 -22.56 -7.32 0.80
CA ASN A 90 -23.54 -8.25 1.32
C ASN A 90 -22.90 -9.14 2.39
N TYR A 91 -22.83 -8.64 3.60
CA TYR A 91 -22.20 -9.32 4.73
C TYR A 91 -22.82 -10.68 5.04
N GLU A 92 -24.15 -10.78 4.93
CA GLU A 92 -24.86 -12.01 5.27
C GLU A 92 -24.46 -13.18 4.36
N ALA A 93 -24.29 -12.90 3.07
CA ALA A 93 -23.99 -13.95 2.08
C ALA A 93 -22.49 -14.16 1.87
N THR A 94 -21.63 -13.18 2.14
CA THR A 94 -20.25 -13.16 1.64
C THR A 94 -19.17 -12.97 2.70
N MET A 95 -19.52 -12.59 3.94
CA MET A 95 -18.52 -12.51 5.04
C MET A 95 -18.23 -13.89 5.61
N ILE A 96 -17.66 -14.76 4.78
CA ILE A 96 -17.28 -16.13 5.14
C ILE A 96 -15.76 -16.30 5.07
N PRO A 97 -15.18 -17.27 5.81
CA PRO A 97 -13.71 -17.47 5.85
C PRO A 97 -13.06 -17.79 4.51
N THR A 98 -13.84 -18.28 3.53
CA THR A 98 -13.37 -18.63 2.18
C THR A 98 -13.57 -17.50 1.17
N GLU A 99 -14.13 -16.37 1.58
CA GLU A 99 -14.19 -15.17 0.76
C GLU A 99 -12.75 -14.73 0.41
N PRO A 100 -12.42 -14.54 -0.89
CA PRO A 100 -11.03 -14.27 -1.30
C PRO A 100 -10.38 -13.09 -0.58
N GLY A 101 -11.09 -11.99 -0.35
CA GLY A 101 -10.56 -10.85 0.40
C GLY A 101 -10.16 -11.25 1.82
N VAL A 102 -11.07 -11.92 2.55
CA VAL A 102 -10.83 -12.39 3.91
C VAL A 102 -9.66 -13.38 3.95
N LEU A 103 -9.67 -14.38 3.04
CA LEU A 103 -8.65 -15.42 3.03
C LEU A 103 -7.27 -14.92 2.64
N ASN A 104 -7.20 -14.06 1.63
CA ASN A 104 -5.91 -13.60 1.09
C ASN A 104 -5.27 -12.57 2.03
N PHE A 105 -6.03 -11.68 2.65
CA PHE A 105 -5.48 -10.80 3.70
C PHE A 105 -4.86 -11.60 4.85
N TRP A 106 -5.52 -12.67 5.28
CA TRP A 106 -4.96 -13.59 6.27
C TRP A 106 -3.62 -14.17 5.79
N ARG A 107 -3.59 -14.73 4.59
CA ARG A 107 -2.39 -15.36 4.01
C ARG A 107 -1.24 -14.36 3.84
N TYR A 108 -1.51 -13.21 3.28
CA TYR A 108 -0.49 -12.19 3.00
C TYR A 108 0.04 -11.58 4.29
N THR A 109 -0.81 -11.35 5.28
CA THR A 109 -0.36 -10.82 6.57
C THR A 109 0.47 -11.84 7.34
N TYR A 110 0.07 -13.10 7.35
CA TYR A 110 0.92 -14.15 7.93
C TYR A 110 2.22 -14.35 7.14
N ALA A 111 2.27 -14.09 5.85
CA ALA A 111 3.51 -14.11 5.08
C ALA A 111 4.50 -13.02 5.52
N ILE A 112 4.01 -11.85 6.00
CA ILE A 112 4.83 -10.82 6.63
C ILE A 112 5.34 -11.32 7.99
N VAL A 113 4.46 -11.84 8.84
CA VAL A 113 4.84 -12.38 10.17
C VAL A 113 5.87 -13.50 10.03
N ASN A 114 5.65 -14.46 9.13
CA ASN A 114 6.58 -15.55 8.90
C ASN A 114 7.94 -15.10 8.39
N GLN A 115 7.98 -14.12 7.48
CA GLN A 115 9.22 -13.54 7.00
C GLN A 115 9.99 -12.82 8.13
N SER A 116 9.26 -12.10 8.99
CA SER A 116 9.85 -11.46 10.17
C SER A 116 10.43 -12.49 11.14
N ASN A 117 9.68 -13.58 11.41
CA ASN A 117 10.13 -14.66 12.26
C ASN A 117 11.38 -15.37 11.70
N LEU A 118 11.42 -15.61 10.38
CA LEU A 118 12.59 -16.16 9.69
C LEU A 118 13.81 -15.26 9.95
N ILE A 119 13.71 -13.98 9.72
CA ILE A 119 14.80 -13.02 9.93
C ILE A 119 15.24 -13.07 11.39
N LEU A 120 14.31 -12.87 12.34
CA LEU A 120 14.61 -12.81 13.78
C LEU A 120 15.22 -14.10 14.31
N SER A 121 14.76 -15.26 13.85
CA SER A 121 15.30 -16.56 14.25
C SER A 121 16.72 -16.79 13.72
N ARG A 122 16.97 -16.43 12.45
CA ARG A 122 18.25 -16.62 11.79
C ARG A 122 19.32 -15.62 12.25
N LEU A 123 18.95 -14.40 12.61
CA LEU A 123 19.88 -13.42 13.19
C LEU A 123 20.58 -13.97 14.44
N LYS A 124 19.87 -14.74 15.28
CA LYS A 124 20.43 -15.32 16.51
C LYS A 124 21.61 -16.25 16.25
N SER A 125 21.68 -16.88 15.08
CA SER A 125 22.70 -17.87 14.71
C SER A 125 23.60 -17.41 13.56
N SER A 126 23.49 -16.17 13.10
CA SER A 126 24.22 -15.65 11.93
C SER A 126 25.70 -15.44 12.17
N GLY A 127 26.14 -15.24 13.40
CA GLY A 127 27.50 -14.85 13.73
C GLY A 127 27.82 -13.38 13.40
N LEU A 128 26.86 -12.59 12.87
CA LEU A 128 27.01 -11.16 12.66
C LEU A 128 27.00 -10.41 14.00
N SER A 129 27.69 -9.27 14.08
CA SER A 129 27.71 -8.46 15.28
C SER A 129 26.36 -7.76 15.52
N ASP A 130 26.05 -7.47 16.76
CA ASP A 130 24.82 -6.76 17.14
C ASP A 130 24.73 -5.40 16.41
N ASN A 131 25.85 -4.69 16.25
CA ASN A 131 25.88 -3.40 15.56
C ASN A 131 25.47 -3.50 14.08
N GLU A 132 25.86 -4.59 13.38
CA GLU A 132 25.46 -4.83 11.99
C GLU A 132 23.99 -5.21 11.86
N THR A 133 23.43 -5.88 12.86
CA THR A 133 22.09 -6.45 12.81
C THR A 133 21.02 -5.59 13.48
N THR A 134 21.40 -4.54 14.21
CA THR A 134 20.48 -3.67 14.98
C THR A 134 19.31 -3.15 14.12
N ALA A 135 19.59 -2.52 12.98
CA ALA A 135 18.54 -1.99 12.11
C ALA A 135 17.65 -3.09 11.53
N ILE A 136 18.26 -4.20 11.08
CA ILE A 136 17.55 -5.37 10.51
C ILE A 136 16.58 -5.96 11.54
N ARG A 137 17.03 -6.10 12.79
CA ARG A 137 16.21 -6.59 13.90
C ARG A 137 15.08 -5.63 14.20
N GLY A 138 15.36 -4.33 14.26
CA GLY A 138 14.35 -3.29 14.47
C GLY A 138 13.26 -3.28 13.39
N GLU A 139 13.65 -3.34 12.13
CA GLU A 139 12.71 -3.40 11.00
C GLU A 139 11.89 -4.71 11.02
N ALA A 140 12.51 -5.87 11.30
CA ALA A 140 11.80 -7.15 11.37
C ALA A 140 10.77 -7.20 12.51
N LEU A 141 11.09 -6.66 13.68
CA LEU A 141 10.16 -6.51 14.81
C LEU A 141 9.00 -5.57 14.46
N PHE A 142 9.28 -4.44 13.83
CA PHE A 142 8.25 -3.53 13.33
C PHE A 142 7.26 -4.25 12.41
N PHE A 143 7.74 -4.97 11.40
CA PHE A 143 6.88 -5.66 10.45
C PHE A 143 6.10 -6.82 11.08
N ARG A 144 6.66 -7.51 12.09
CA ARG A 144 5.92 -8.53 12.83
C ARG A 144 4.76 -7.91 13.61
N ALA A 145 5.01 -6.83 14.33
CA ALA A 145 3.98 -6.09 15.05
C ALA A 145 2.92 -5.49 14.11
N PHE A 146 3.35 -4.93 12.97
CA PHE A 146 2.46 -4.42 11.94
C PHE A 146 1.53 -5.51 11.39
N GLY A 147 2.06 -6.70 11.12
CA GLY A 147 1.27 -7.86 10.70
C GLY A 147 0.27 -8.28 11.79
N TYR A 148 0.69 -8.38 13.04
CA TYR A 148 -0.19 -8.74 14.15
C TYR A 148 -1.26 -7.69 14.43
N ARG A 149 -0.96 -6.38 14.28
CA ARG A 149 -2.00 -5.34 14.36
C ARG A 149 -3.10 -5.56 13.32
N ILE A 150 -2.75 -5.83 12.07
CA ILE A 150 -3.72 -6.09 10.99
C ILE A 150 -4.54 -7.34 11.31
N LEU A 151 -3.90 -8.43 11.71
CA LEU A 151 -4.57 -9.68 12.07
C LEU A 151 -5.53 -9.49 13.25
N ALA A 152 -5.10 -8.79 14.30
CA ALA A 152 -5.94 -8.52 15.48
C ALA A 152 -7.13 -7.61 15.15
N ASN A 153 -6.97 -6.62 14.25
CA ASN A 153 -8.04 -5.73 13.84
C ASN A 153 -9.10 -6.45 13.00
N LEU A 154 -8.68 -7.27 12.04
CA LEU A 154 -9.60 -7.90 11.10
C LEU A 154 -10.19 -9.23 11.61
N TYR A 155 -9.43 -10.01 12.38
CA TYR A 155 -9.83 -11.38 12.75
C TYR A 155 -9.95 -11.59 14.28
N GLY A 156 -9.65 -10.57 15.07
CA GLY A 156 -9.65 -10.67 16.53
C GLY A 156 -8.47 -11.49 17.05
N GLY A 157 -8.71 -12.51 17.87
CA GLY A 157 -7.65 -13.40 18.33
C GLY A 157 -7.16 -14.32 17.20
N VAL A 158 -5.85 -14.56 17.12
CA VAL A 158 -5.19 -15.36 16.07
C VAL A 158 -4.02 -16.16 16.67
N PRO A 159 -3.50 -17.19 15.99
CA PRO A 159 -2.29 -17.87 16.42
C PRO A 159 -1.08 -16.93 16.51
N LEU A 160 -0.42 -16.90 17.66
CA LEU A 160 0.84 -16.19 17.85
C LEU A 160 2.00 -17.09 17.44
N LEU A 161 2.69 -16.72 16.36
CA LEU A 161 3.86 -17.39 15.82
C LEU A 161 5.05 -16.44 15.98
N LEU A 162 6.00 -16.79 16.82
CA LEU A 162 7.14 -15.95 17.20
C LEU A 162 8.49 -16.47 16.70
N GLU A 163 8.48 -17.65 16.08
CA GLU A 163 9.67 -18.33 15.58
C GLU A 163 9.45 -18.83 14.16
N GLU A 164 10.55 -19.12 13.48
CA GLU A 164 10.52 -19.75 12.17
C GLU A 164 9.85 -21.14 12.25
N ILE A 165 8.93 -21.42 11.32
CA ILE A 165 8.31 -22.73 11.18
C ILE A 165 9.16 -23.56 10.23
N THR A 166 9.85 -24.57 10.75
CA THR A 166 10.78 -25.40 9.98
C THR A 166 10.17 -26.73 9.48
N SER A 167 8.96 -27.06 9.92
CA SER A 167 8.24 -28.27 9.49
C SER A 167 6.73 -28.03 9.45
N PRO A 168 5.99 -28.80 8.61
CA PRO A 168 4.54 -28.71 8.58
C PRO A 168 3.91 -29.04 9.94
N ARG A 169 3.01 -28.17 10.42
CA ARG A 169 2.28 -28.37 11.67
C ARG A 169 0.81 -27.96 11.54
N ARG A 170 -0.05 -28.52 12.40
CA ARG A 170 -1.50 -28.24 12.43
C ARG A 170 -2.03 -27.95 13.84
N ASP A 171 -1.16 -27.84 14.81
CA ASP A 171 -1.44 -27.69 16.24
C ASP A 171 -1.46 -26.23 16.68
N PHE A 172 -1.95 -25.35 15.83
CA PHE A 172 -2.06 -23.91 16.11
C PHE A 172 -3.13 -23.64 17.16
N VAL A 173 -2.77 -22.87 18.18
CA VAL A 173 -3.69 -22.38 19.21
C VAL A 173 -3.93 -20.89 18.97
N ARG A 174 -5.19 -20.50 19.03
CA ARG A 174 -5.62 -19.12 18.87
C ARG A 174 -5.37 -18.35 20.18
N ALA A 175 -4.54 -17.33 20.13
CA ALA A 175 -4.41 -16.37 21.20
C ALA A 175 -5.61 -15.39 21.19
N THR A 176 -5.87 -14.75 22.31
CA THR A 176 -6.85 -13.66 22.38
C THR A 176 -6.35 -12.42 21.65
N ARG A 177 -7.28 -11.54 21.25
CA ARG A 177 -6.93 -10.26 20.62
C ARG A 177 -6.00 -9.42 21.48
N ILE A 178 -6.22 -9.41 22.79
CA ILE A 178 -5.38 -8.68 23.74
C ILE A 178 -3.96 -9.24 23.78
N GLU A 179 -3.80 -10.56 23.84
CA GLU A 179 -2.48 -11.20 23.81
C GLU A 179 -1.72 -10.87 22.51
N VAL A 180 -2.42 -10.80 21.38
CA VAL A 180 -1.82 -10.40 20.09
C VAL A 180 -1.34 -8.95 20.15
N TYR A 181 -2.11 -8.02 20.70
CA TYR A 181 -1.69 -6.63 20.86
C TYR A 181 -0.54 -6.50 21.88
N GLN A 182 -0.54 -7.26 22.97
CA GLN A 182 0.57 -7.25 23.93
C GLN A 182 1.88 -7.74 23.29
N GLN A 183 1.82 -8.74 22.44
CA GLN A 183 2.99 -9.16 21.66
C GLN A 183 3.46 -8.06 20.69
N ALA A 184 2.53 -7.43 19.97
CA ALA A 184 2.87 -6.32 19.08
C ALA A 184 3.48 -5.13 19.83
N LYS A 185 2.97 -4.79 21.04
CA LYS A 185 3.55 -3.80 21.94
C LYS A 185 5.00 -4.16 22.30
N THR A 186 5.23 -5.42 22.71
CA THR A 186 6.57 -5.91 23.06
C THR A 186 7.56 -5.77 21.91
N ASP A 187 7.16 -6.18 20.72
CA ASP A 187 7.98 -6.07 19.52
C ASP A 187 8.31 -4.62 19.18
N LEU A 188 7.31 -3.70 19.32
CA LEU A 188 7.50 -2.29 18.99
C LEU A 188 8.35 -1.54 20.00
N ILE A 189 8.25 -1.85 21.29
CA ILE A 189 9.13 -1.26 22.32
C ILE A 189 10.59 -1.59 21.98
N GLU A 190 10.89 -2.83 21.63
CA GLU A 190 12.22 -3.22 21.22
C GLU A 190 12.60 -2.57 19.87
N SER A 191 11.72 -2.57 18.88
CA SER A 191 11.94 -1.94 17.57
C SER A 191 12.31 -0.46 17.70
N VAL A 192 11.58 0.31 18.52
CA VAL A 192 11.85 1.73 18.80
C VAL A 192 13.24 1.94 19.38
N SER A 193 13.73 1.02 20.22
CA SER A 193 15.07 1.13 20.82
C SER A 193 16.20 0.86 19.82
N LEU A 194 15.92 0.15 18.72
CA LEU A 194 16.89 -0.30 17.73
C LEU A 194 16.94 0.57 16.48
N LEU A 195 15.84 1.26 16.15
CA LEU A 195 15.73 2.04 14.91
C LEU A 195 16.33 3.43 15.06
N ALA A 196 16.92 3.92 13.98
CA ALA A 196 17.41 5.28 13.87
C ALA A 196 16.25 6.29 13.72
N ASP A 197 16.52 7.55 14.09
CA ASP A 197 15.60 8.64 13.92
C ASP A 197 15.34 8.96 12.43
N ILE A 198 14.20 9.57 12.13
CA ILE A 198 13.67 9.75 10.79
C ILE A 198 14.59 10.53 9.84
N ASP A 199 15.38 11.46 10.37
CA ASP A 199 16.37 12.24 9.62
C ASP A 199 17.67 11.46 9.34
N ASN A 200 17.83 10.28 9.93
CA ASN A 200 18.98 9.40 9.75
C ASN A 200 18.66 8.13 8.95
N VAL A 201 17.44 8.01 8.41
CA VAL A 201 17.05 6.89 7.55
C VAL A 201 16.77 7.37 6.12
N LYS A 202 16.92 6.47 5.14
CA LYS A 202 16.57 6.76 3.75
C LYS A 202 15.05 6.78 3.59
N ASP A 203 14.56 7.58 2.63
CA ASP A 203 13.16 7.56 2.23
C ASP A 203 12.67 6.13 1.96
N GLY A 204 11.45 5.85 2.40
CA GLY A 204 10.85 4.52 2.31
C GLY A 204 11.27 3.51 3.38
N LYS A 205 12.30 3.79 4.19
CA LYS A 205 12.70 2.94 5.31
C LYS A 205 11.92 3.28 6.59
N ILE A 206 11.76 2.27 7.46
CA ILE A 206 11.13 2.46 8.77
C ILE A 206 12.07 3.21 9.69
N SER A 207 11.56 4.30 10.27
CA SER A 207 12.25 5.10 11.30
C SER A 207 11.74 4.77 12.69
N LYS A 208 12.48 5.25 13.72
CA LYS A 208 12.01 5.23 15.10
C LYS A 208 10.64 5.90 15.24
N GLN A 209 10.42 7.06 14.62
CA GLN A 209 9.16 7.80 14.68
C GLN A 209 8.00 7.03 14.06
N ALA A 210 8.23 6.29 12.97
CA ALA A 210 7.22 5.41 12.38
C ALA A 210 6.87 4.25 13.32
N ALA A 211 7.87 3.67 14.00
CA ALA A 211 7.64 2.62 14.99
C ALA A 211 6.93 3.14 16.24
N GLN A 212 7.28 4.34 16.72
CA GLN A 212 6.58 5.00 17.83
C GLN A 212 5.12 5.31 17.50
N HIS A 213 4.83 5.74 16.27
CA HIS A 213 3.44 5.97 15.83
C HIS A 213 2.64 4.67 15.87
N LEU A 214 3.17 3.57 15.32
CA LEU A 214 2.50 2.27 15.37
C LEU A 214 2.34 1.77 16.82
N LEU A 215 3.34 2.00 17.69
CA LEU A 215 3.23 1.68 19.11
C LEU A 215 2.09 2.47 19.77
N GLY A 216 1.94 3.75 19.45
CA GLY A 216 0.83 4.56 19.93
C GLY A 216 -0.54 4.01 19.54
N GLU A 217 -0.72 3.53 18.30
CA GLU A 217 -1.94 2.87 17.86
C GLU A 217 -2.24 1.57 18.63
N ILE A 218 -1.20 0.77 18.93
CA ILE A 218 -1.34 -0.45 19.74
C ILE A 218 -1.71 -0.12 21.18
N LEU A 219 -1.08 0.89 21.77
CA LEU A 219 -1.37 1.35 23.13
C LEU A 219 -2.82 1.84 23.24
N ILE A 220 -3.32 2.60 22.26
CA ILE A 220 -4.73 3.00 22.18
C ILE A 220 -5.64 1.77 22.14
N SER A 221 -5.27 0.75 21.34
CA SER A 221 -6.03 -0.50 21.21
C SER A 221 -6.04 -1.34 22.49
N LEU A 222 -5.06 -1.14 23.37
CA LEU A 222 -4.93 -1.74 24.70
C LEU A 222 -5.55 -0.88 25.82
N GLU A 223 -6.09 0.30 25.49
CA GLU A 223 -6.60 1.31 26.43
C GLU A 223 -5.53 1.88 27.37
N GLU A 224 -4.26 1.78 26.98
CA GLU A 224 -3.09 2.32 27.72
C GLU A 224 -2.82 3.77 27.28
N TYR A 225 -3.77 4.67 27.52
CA TYR A 225 -3.80 6.02 26.94
C TYR A 225 -2.65 6.92 27.40
N GLU A 226 -2.24 6.86 28.66
CA GLU A 226 -1.13 7.70 29.20
C GLU A 226 0.19 7.36 28.51
N GLU A 227 0.46 6.07 28.30
CA GLU A 227 1.65 5.64 27.59
C GLU A 227 1.56 6.02 26.09
N ALA A 228 0.37 5.90 25.47
CA ALA A 228 0.13 6.34 24.11
C ALA A 228 0.41 7.84 23.95
N ILE A 229 -0.10 8.68 24.85
CA ILE A 229 0.14 10.13 24.85
C ILE A 229 1.65 10.42 24.94
N SER A 230 2.37 9.74 25.83
CA SER A 230 3.80 9.93 26.00
C SER A 230 4.58 9.59 24.73
N VAL A 231 4.30 8.42 24.14
CA VAL A 231 5.00 7.94 22.92
C VAL A 231 4.66 8.83 21.72
N LEU A 232 3.40 9.15 21.50
CA LEU A 232 2.97 9.98 20.36
C LEU A 232 3.44 11.43 20.50
N SER A 233 3.49 11.97 21.73
CA SER A 233 4.08 13.30 21.98
C SER A 233 5.57 13.34 21.62
N SER A 234 6.31 12.25 21.80
CA SER A 234 7.71 12.19 21.39
C SER A 234 7.88 12.26 19.87
N VAL A 235 6.91 11.77 19.09
CA VAL A 235 6.89 11.90 17.63
C VAL A 235 6.57 13.33 17.23
N ILE A 236 5.50 13.91 17.79
CA ILE A 236 5.03 15.26 17.45
C ILE A 236 6.08 16.32 17.77
N ASN A 237 6.77 16.16 18.90
CA ASN A 237 7.78 17.10 19.37
C ASN A 237 9.20 16.82 18.81
N TYR A 238 9.37 15.81 17.96
CA TYR A 238 10.68 15.54 17.38
C TYR A 238 11.06 16.66 16.40
N PRO A 239 12.26 17.26 16.49
CA PRO A 239 12.60 18.49 15.76
C PRO A 239 12.50 18.40 14.24
N ALA A 240 12.68 17.21 13.68
CA ALA A 240 12.54 16.99 12.24
C ALA A 240 11.09 16.70 11.79
N MET A 241 10.13 16.63 12.71
CA MET A 241 8.70 16.43 12.43
C MET A 241 7.93 17.73 12.57
N ALA A 242 7.03 18.00 11.64
CA ALA A 242 6.10 19.13 11.72
C ALA A 242 4.96 18.92 10.73
N LEU A 243 3.79 19.48 11.03
CA LEU A 243 2.74 19.62 10.03
C LEU A 243 3.20 20.61 8.95
N MET A 244 2.91 20.31 7.70
CA MET A 244 3.15 21.21 6.58
C MET A 244 2.05 22.26 6.56
N THR A 245 2.42 23.54 6.73
CA THR A 245 1.49 24.68 6.80
C THR A 245 1.59 25.61 5.59
N GLU A 246 2.63 25.43 4.78
CA GLU A 246 2.88 26.20 3.57
C GLU A 246 3.10 25.27 2.37
N ARG A 247 2.85 25.78 1.18
CA ARG A 247 3.12 25.05 -0.08
C ARG A 247 4.56 24.56 -0.13
N PHE A 248 4.78 23.36 -0.61
CA PHE A 248 6.10 22.72 -0.64
C PHE A 248 6.23 21.72 -1.79
N GLY A 249 7.47 21.24 -1.97
CA GLY A 249 7.78 20.12 -2.84
C GLY A 249 7.99 20.50 -4.31
N THR A 250 7.97 19.50 -5.17
CA THR A 250 8.37 19.60 -6.58
C THR A 250 7.36 20.33 -7.45
N LYS A 251 6.09 20.40 -7.02
CA LYS A 251 4.96 20.95 -7.76
C LYS A 251 4.44 22.29 -7.18
N ILE A 252 5.25 23.00 -6.41
CA ILE A 252 4.87 24.26 -5.75
C ILE A 252 4.42 25.36 -6.73
N GLY A 253 4.89 25.34 -7.98
CA GLY A 253 4.50 26.26 -9.04
C GLY A 253 3.15 25.96 -9.70
N GLU A 254 2.57 24.78 -9.45
CA GLU A 254 1.28 24.38 -9.97
C GLU A 254 0.13 24.88 -9.07
N PRO A 255 -1.10 25.03 -9.60
CA PRO A 255 -2.27 25.29 -8.76
C PRO A 255 -2.46 24.22 -7.69
N GLY A 256 -2.75 24.63 -6.44
CA GLY A 256 -2.91 23.71 -5.33
C GLY A 256 -2.89 24.42 -3.98
N ASP A 257 -3.02 23.64 -2.93
CA ASP A 257 -2.84 24.03 -1.54
C ASP A 257 -1.88 23.06 -0.82
N VAL A 258 -1.56 23.33 0.44
CA VAL A 258 -0.63 22.49 1.20
C VAL A 258 -1.14 21.04 1.37
N CYS A 259 -2.45 20.83 1.46
CA CYS A 259 -3.03 19.50 1.56
C CYS A 259 -2.86 18.73 0.24
N SER A 260 -3.10 19.39 -0.90
CA SER A 260 -2.88 18.78 -2.22
C SER A 260 -1.40 18.47 -2.46
N ASP A 261 -0.47 19.32 -1.97
CA ASP A 261 0.97 19.08 -2.08
C ASP A 261 1.41 17.78 -1.36
N LEU A 262 0.79 17.42 -0.23
CA LEU A 262 1.09 16.17 0.49
C LEU A 262 0.91 14.91 -0.39
N HIS A 263 0.05 14.98 -1.40
CA HIS A 263 -0.35 13.86 -2.23
C HIS A 263 0.23 13.89 -3.65
N LYS A 264 0.99 14.93 -4.01
CA LYS A 264 1.67 15.02 -5.30
C LYS A 264 2.84 14.04 -5.36
N THR A 265 3.03 13.42 -6.52
CA THR A 265 4.14 12.48 -6.76
C THR A 265 5.49 13.14 -6.45
N GLY A 266 6.32 12.42 -5.71
CA GLY A 266 7.63 12.90 -5.25
C GLY A 266 7.59 13.69 -3.94
N ASN A 267 6.43 14.17 -3.50
CA ASN A 267 6.32 14.95 -2.27
C ASN A 267 6.19 14.09 -0.99
N GLN A 268 5.97 12.80 -1.12
CA GLN A 268 5.98 11.86 0.00
C GLN A 268 7.37 11.68 0.62
N ASN A 269 8.43 11.99 -0.12
CA ASN A 269 9.82 11.79 0.28
C ASN A 269 10.43 13.07 0.88
N ARG A 270 10.98 12.95 2.07
CA ARG A 270 11.59 14.06 2.83
C ARG A 270 12.81 14.65 2.12
N SER A 271 13.66 13.79 1.53
CA SER A 271 14.91 14.19 0.89
C SER A 271 14.70 15.04 -0.36
N THR A 272 13.61 14.86 -1.09
CA THR A 272 13.34 15.54 -2.37
C THR A 272 12.39 16.72 -2.25
N SER A 273 11.45 16.67 -1.28
CA SER A 273 10.39 17.67 -1.18
C SER A 273 10.47 18.56 0.05
N GLY A 274 11.27 18.19 1.05
CA GLY A 274 11.28 18.85 2.35
C GLY A 274 10.06 18.54 3.20
N ASN A 275 9.26 17.52 2.87
CA ASN A 275 8.10 17.07 3.64
C ASN A 275 8.51 16.66 5.06
N LYS A 276 7.97 17.32 6.07
CA LYS A 276 8.23 17.03 7.49
C LYS A 276 7.10 16.24 8.15
N GLU A 277 6.01 15.98 7.44
CA GLU A 277 4.82 15.34 7.97
C GLU A 277 4.82 13.82 7.76
N THR A 278 5.34 13.35 6.63
CA THR A 278 5.35 11.92 6.29
C THR A 278 6.25 11.13 7.25
N LEU A 279 5.67 10.15 7.95
CA LEU A 279 6.37 9.21 8.82
C LEU A 279 6.99 8.04 8.06
N TRP A 280 6.24 7.49 7.11
CA TRP A 280 6.66 6.39 6.25
C TRP A 280 5.80 6.36 4.99
N ALA A 281 6.43 6.19 3.82
CA ALA A 281 5.77 6.05 2.55
C ALA A 281 6.26 4.79 1.83
N LEU A 282 5.33 3.96 1.37
CA LEU A 282 5.65 2.86 0.47
C LEU A 282 6.10 3.42 -0.87
N GLN A 283 7.22 2.91 -1.38
CA GLN A 283 7.83 3.43 -2.61
C GLN A 283 7.35 2.65 -3.83
N TRP A 284 6.98 3.37 -4.89
CA TRP A 284 6.70 2.86 -6.23
C TRP A 284 7.53 3.61 -7.25
N ASP A 285 7.96 2.90 -8.26
CA ASP A 285 8.59 3.45 -9.44
C ASP A 285 7.97 2.76 -10.67
N TYR A 286 7.29 3.53 -11.51
CA TYR A 286 6.61 3.03 -12.69
C TYR A 286 7.57 2.35 -13.68
N LEU A 287 8.79 2.88 -13.81
CA LEU A 287 9.81 2.37 -14.74
C LEU A 287 10.60 1.19 -14.17
N ASN A 288 10.43 0.86 -12.90
CA ASN A 288 11.14 -0.22 -12.26
C ASN A 288 10.36 -1.54 -12.38
N PHE A 289 10.88 -2.47 -13.18
CA PHE A 289 10.29 -3.80 -13.37
C PHE A 289 10.03 -4.54 -12.04
N ALA A 290 10.86 -4.34 -11.02
CA ALA A 290 10.66 -4.91 -9.69
C ALA A 290 9.49 -4.28 -8.92
N SER A 291 8.97 -3.14 -9.38
CA SER A 291 7.81 -2.47 -8.79
C SER A 291 6.49 -3.16 -9.14
N THR A 292 6.49 -4.14 -10.05
CA THR A 292 5.30 -4.87 -10.53
C THR A 292 4.02 -4.06 -10.49
N ALA A 293 3.48 -3.70 -11.62
CA ALA A 293 2.23 -2.98 -11.83
C ALA A 293 1.86 -1.91 -10.78
N GLY A 294 1.53 -0.73 -11.23
CA GLY A 294 1.23 0.43 -10.39
C GLY A 294 0.09 0.22 -9.41
N ASP A 295 -0.13 1.23 -8.58
CA ASP A 295 -1.25 1.27 -7.66
C ASP A 295 -2.58 1.44 -8.44
N GLU A 296 -3.43 0.44 -8.44
CA GLU A 296 -4.76 0.52 -9.08
C GLU A 296 -5.81 1.30 -8.28
N ARG A 297 -5.53 1.72 -7.05
CA ARG A 297 -6.49 2.48 -6.22
C ARG A 297 -6.96 3.75 -6.90
N PRO A 298 -6.11 4.57 -7.54
CA PRO A 298 -6.56 5.74 -8.29
C PRO A 298 -7.65 5.38 -9.30
N ARG A 299 -7.40 4.40 -10.14
CA ARG A 299 -8.33 3.92 -11.16
C ARG A 299 -9.66 3.47 -10.57
N MET A 300 -9.63 2.81 -9.42
CA MET A 300 -10.83 2.23 -8.81
C MET A 300 -11.67 3.25 -8.06
N ILE A 301 -11.04 4.27 -7.48
CA ILE A 301 -11.70 5.32 -6.72
C ILE A 301 -12.15 6.48 -7.62
N LEU A 302 -11.46 6.70 -8.74
CA LEU A 302 -11.90 7.69 -9.71
C LEU A 302 -13.23 7.26 -10.37
N PRO A 303 -14.19 8.19 -10.53
CA PRO A 303 -15.41 7.90 -11.28
C PRO A 303 -15.08 7.46 -12.71
N TYR A 304 -15.94 6.67 -13.31
CA TYR A 304 -15.79 6.21 -14.69
C TYR A 304 -16.18 7.31 -15.68
N TYR A 305 -15.65 8.51 -15.48
CA TYR A 305 -16.00 9.75 -16.17
C TYR A 305 -15.77 9.70 -17.69
N ASN A 306 -14.75 8.96 -18.10
CA ASN A 306 -14.42 8.79 -19.52
C ASN A 306 -15.43 7.93 -20.29
N ALA A 307 -16.39 7.29 -19.62
CA ALA A 307 -17.50 6.58 -20.26
C ALA A 307 -18.76 7.45 -20.39
N ILE A 308 -18.73 8.68 -19.90
CA ILE A 308 -19.88 9.59 -19.97
C ILE A 308 -20.07 10.06 -21.40
N ASN A 309 -21.24 9.73 -21.97
CA ASN A 309 -21.72 10.31 -23.21
C ASN A 309 -22.90 11.23 -22.90
N ILE A 310 -22.90 12.41 -23.52
CA ILE A 310 -23.99 13.37 -23.44
C ILE A 310 -24.68 13.52 -24.80
N THR A 311 -25.99 13.70 -24.76
CA THR A 311 -26.80 13.94 -25.96
C THR A 311 -27.38 15.34 -25.87
N VAL A 312 -26.99 16.19 -26.78
CA VAL A 312 -27.48 17.58 -26.88
C VAL A 312 -27.89 17.89 -28.32
N GLU A 313 -28.70 18.89 -28.52
CA GLU A 313 -29.02 19.40 -29.85
C GLU A 313 -27.89 20.31 -30.33
N ASP A 314 -27.48 20.12 -31.58
CA ASP A 314 -26.54 21.04 -32.25
C ASP A 314 -27.26 22.30 -32.75
N GLU A 315 -26.53 23.22 -33.37
CA GLU A 315 -27.05 24.48 -33.90
C GLU A 315 -28.17 24.28 -34.93
N THR A 316 -28.28 23.07 -35.49
CA THR A 316 -29.34 22.77 -36.48
C THR A 316 -30.57 22.11 -35.84
N GLY A 317 -30.58 21.91 -34.53
CA GLY A 317 -31.62 21.18 -33.80
C GLY A 317 -31.50 19.66 -33.87
N LYS A 318 -30.42 19.12 -34.43
CA LYS A 318 -30.17 17.69 -34.49
C LYS A 318 -29.55 17.18 -33.19
N LYS A 319 -30.08 16.11 -32.64
CA LYS A 319 -29.49 15.42 -31.48
C LYS A 319 -28.16 14.77 -31.83
N VAL A 320 -27.11 15.14 -31.12
CA VAL A 320 -25.76 14.60 -31.26
C VAL A 320 -25.33 14.01 -29.91
N THR A 321 -24.85 12.78 -29.96
CA THR A 321 -24.29 12.10 -28.79
C THR A 321 -22.78 12.05 -28.89
N THR A 322 -22.08 12.59 -27.91
CA THR A 322 -20.61 12.65 -27.87
C THR A 322 -20.10 12.30 -26.49
N PRO A 323 -18.86 11.76 -26.36
CA PRO A 323 -18.18 11.74 -25.06
C PRO A 323 -18.12 13.17 -24.46
N ALA A 324 -18.31 13.26 -23.16
CA ALA A 324 -18.23 14.56 -22.45
C ALA A 324 -16.78 14.98 -22.22
N PHE A 325 -15.91 14.03 -21.86
CA PHE A 325 -14.57 14.30 -21.37
C PHE A 325 -13.50 13.53 -22.13
N HIS A 326 -12.36 14.18 -22.31
CA HIS A 326 -11.11 13.52 -22.62
C HIS A 326 -10.55 12.83 -21.39
N LEU A 327 -9.82 11.74 -21.64
CA LEU A 327 -9.00 11.09 -20.62
C LEU A 327 -7.71 11.88 -20.46
N THR A 328 -7.49 12.50 -19.29
CA THR A 328 -6.33 13.37 -19.07
C THR A 328 -5.54 13.03 -17.83
N ALA A 329 -4.25 13.40 -17.83
CA ALA A 329 -3.36 13.20 -16.71
C ALA A 329 -3.81 13.98 -15.46
N GLU A 330 -4.28 15.22 -15.67
CA GLU A 330 -4.74 16.13 -14.60
C GLU A 330 -5.99 15.61 -13.89
N LYS A 331 -6.82 14.80 -14.58
CA LYS A 331 -7.96 14.10 -13.98
C LYS A 331 -7.56 12.76 -13.33
N GLY A 332 -6.26 12.40 -13.33
CA GLY A 332 -5.75 11.15 -12.77
C GLY A 332 -5.86 9.93 -13.70
N GLY A 333 -6.03 10.16 -15.01
CA GLY A 333 -6.13 9.09 -16.00
C GLY A 333 -7.47 8.35 -15.98
N ARG A 334 -7.46 7.05 -16.29
CA ARG A 334 -8.67 6.25 -16.45
C ARG A 334 -9.30 5.87 -15.12
N GLY A 335 -10.47 6.42 -14.83
CA GLY A 335 -11.34 5.95 -13.75
C GLY A 335 -12.19 4.75 -14.16
N ILE A 336 -12.56 3.90 -13.21
CA ILE A 336 -13.51 2.80 -13.38
C ILE A 336 -14.61 2.79 -12.31
N GLY A 337 -14.46 3.57 -11.23
CA GLY A 337 -15.50 3.79 -10.23
C GLY A 337 -15.98 2.53 -9.52
N TRP A 338 -15.11 1.57 -9.23
CA TRP A 338 -15.50 0.36 -8.53
C TRP A 338 -15.69 0.57 -7.03
N ALA A 339 -14.88 1.44 -6.44
CA ALA A 339 -15.01 1.88 -5.06
C ALA A 339 -15.76 3.22 -5.03
N GLN A 340 -17.08 3.15 -4.96
CA GLN A 340 -17.94 4.32 -5.03
C GLN A 340 -18.15 4.90 -3.63
N PRO A 341 -17.98 6.23 -3.44
CA PRO A 341 -18.28 6.87 -2.17
C PRO A 341 -19.80 6.89 -1.92
N THR A 342 -20.17 6.82 -0.64
CA THR A 342 -21.57 7.01 -0.22
C THR A 342 -21.98 8.49 -0.35
N TYR A 343 -23.28 8.74 -0.30
CA TYR A 343 -23.80 10.12 -0.19
C TYR A 343 -23.24 10.83 1.05
N HIS A 344 -23.12 10.11 2.17
CA HIS A 344 -22.49 10.65 3.38
C HIS A 344 -21.06 11.12 3.15
N MET A 345 -20.25 10.30 2.47
CA MET A 345 -18.86 10.67 2.12
C MET A 345 -18.79 11.88 1.20
N THR A 346 -19.69 12.01 0.24
CA THR A 346 -19.64 13.09 -0.75
C THR A 346 -20.22 14.42 -0.24
N HIS A 347 -21.22 14.36 0.66
CA HIS A 347 -22.00 15.54 1.09
C HIS A 347 -22.07 15.72 2.61
N GLY A 348 -22.02 14.64 3.39
CA GLY A 348 -22.21 14.72 4.84
C GLY A 348 -20.93 15.02 5.63
N VAL A 349 -19.78 14.57 5.14
CA VAL A 349 -18.49 14.73 5.84
C VAL A 349 -17.90 16.14 5.66
N TRP A 350 -18.07 16.72 4.48
CA TRP A 350 -17.37 17.95 4.07
C TRP A 350 -18.25 19.18 4.30
N THR A 351 -18.47 19.53 5.56
CA THR A 351 -19.35 20.63 5.97
C THR A 351 -18.60 21.89 6.42
N ASP A 352 -17.28 21.83 6.55
CA ASP A 352 -16.41 22.92 6.94
C ASP A 352 -15.63 23.44 5.73
N ASP A 353 -15.93 24.66 5.28
CA ASP A 353 -15.27 25.29 4.14
C ASP A 353 -13.84 25.76 4.47
N THR A 354 -13.45 25.79 5.75
CA THR A 354 -12.09 26.13 6.18
C THR A 354 -11.17 24.91 6.20
N ASP A 355 -11.70 23.73 6.10
CA ASP A 355 -10.93 22.49 5.98
C ASP A 355 -10.28 22.39 4.60
N LEU A 356 -8.95 22.49 4.54
CA LEU A 356 -8.22 22.42 3.27
C LEU A 356 -8.47 21.12 2.51
N ARG A 357 -8.80 20.01 3.19
CA ARG A 357 -9.15 18.74 2.54
C ARG A 357 -10.44 18.86 1.72
N ASN A 358 -11.29 19.84 2.05
CA ASN A 358 -12.54 20.18 1.36
C ASN A 358 -12.35 21.16 0.19
N SER A 359 -11.15 21.66 -0.03
CA SER A 359 -10.88 22.62 -1.11
C SER A 359 -11.14 22.04 -2.50
N SER A 360 -11.30 22.90 -3.50
CA SER A 360 -11.46 22.49 -4.90
C SER A 360 -10.22 21.80 -5.49
N TYR A 361 -9.06 21.93 -4.86
CA TYR A 361 -7.86 21.18 -5.24
C TYR A 361 -7.87 19.73 -4.74
N ASN A 362 -8.60 19.45 -3.68
CA ASN A 362 -8.65 18.14 -3.05
C ASN A 362 -9.95 17.38 -3.37
N ILE A 363 -11.06 18.10 -3.61
CA ILE A 363 -12.33 17.50 -4.02
C ILE A 363 -12.90 18.31 -5.19
N VAL A 364 -12.80 17.74 -6.40
CA VAL A 364 -13.35 18.34 -7.62
C VAL A 364 -14.81 17.92 -7.78
N ARG A 365 -15.75 18.87 -7.63
CA ARG A 365 -17.20 18.59 -7.62
C ARG A 365 -17.88 18.89 -8.95
N ASP A 366 -17.23 19.62 -9.84
CA ASP A 366 -17.73 19.91 -11.17
C ASP A 366 -16.56 20.10 -12.15
N MET A 367 -16.77 19.81 -13.41
CA MET A 367 -15.78 19.95 -14.47
C MET A 367 -16.41 20.52 -15.73
N ARG A 368 -15.62 21.24 -16.52
CA ARG A 368 -16.02 21.65 -17.86
C ARG A 368 -15.98 20.47 -18.82
N ILE A 369 -17.00 20.37 -19.66
CA ILE A 369 -17.01 19.46 -20.80
C ILE A 369 -15.89 19.92 -21.74
N ASP A 370 -14.88 19.09 -21.92
CA ASP A 370 -13.63 19.44 -22.58
C ASP A 370 -13.45 18.78 -23.97
N ASN A 371 -14.40 17.94 -24.38
CA ASN A 371 -14.42 17.38 -25.73
C ASN A 371 -14.94 18.44 -26.72
N GLU A 372 -14.04 18.98 -27.52
CA GLU A 372 -14.33 20.02 -28.52
C GLU A 372 -15.30 19.58 -29.62
N ASN A 373 -15.53 18.27 -29.81
CA ASN A 373 -16.51 17.76 -30.76
C ASN A 373 -17.93 17.71 -30.16
N SER A 374 -18.08 18.06 -28.90
CA SER A 374 -19.39 18.12 -28.24
C SER A 374 -20.05 19.49 -28.45
N PRO A 375 -21.35 19.54 -28.82
CA PRO A 375 -22.10 20.81 -28.82
C PRO A 375 -22.22 21.44 -27.42
N ALA A 376 -21.92 20.68 -26.37
CA ALA A 376 -21.87 21.17 -24.99
C ALA A 376 -20.46 21.59 -24.54
N PHE A 377 -19.49 21.65 -25.45
CA PHE A 377 -18.11 22.07 -25.10
C PHE A 377 -18.09 23.36 -24.31
N GLY A 378 -17.34 23.38 -23.22
CA GLY A 378 -17.17 24.54 -22.35
C GLY A 378 -18.24 24.70 -21.27
N LYS A 379 -19.36 23.99 -21.33
CA LYS A 379 -20.36 23.98 -20.26
C LYS A 379 -19.86 23.22 -19.05
N TRP A 380 -20.39 23.55 -17.86
CA TRP A 380 -20.13 22.84 -16.64
C TRP A 380 -21.01 21.59 -16.55
N PHE A 381 -20.43 20.45 -16.21
CA PHE A 381 -21.17 19.18 -16.26
C PHE A 381 -22.29 19.11 -15.20
N VAL A 382 -22.04 19.60 -13.99
CA VAL A 382 -23.03 19.64 -12.90
C VAL A 382 -23.85 20.92 -12.93
N ALA A 383 -23.22 22.09 -12.97
CA ALA A 383 -23.90 23.38 -12.87
C ALA A 383 -24.85 23.65 -14.04
N ASP A 384 -24.53 23.15 -15.25
CA ASP A 384 -25.40 23.27 -16.44
C ASP A 384 -26.39 22.10 -16.58
N GLY A 385 -26.48 21.22 -15.56
CA GLY A 385 -27.57 20.25 -15.42
C GLY A 385 -27.42 18.96 -16.22
N PHE A 386 -26.21 18.54 -16.63
CA PHE A 386 -25.99 17.27 -17.31
C PHE A 386 -26.06 16.08 -16.35
N VAL A 387 -25.85 16.33 -15.06
CA VAL A 387 -26.02 15.36 -13.98
C VAL A 387 -26.55 16.09 -12.74
N SER A 388 -27.32 15.42 -11.89
CA SER A 388 -27.76 16.00 -10.63
C SER A 388 -26.61 16.14 -9.65
N GLN A 389 -26.57 17.22 -8.86
CA GLN A 389 -25.56 17.41 -7.80
C GLN A 389 -25.61 16.34 -6.72
N THR A 390 -26.76 15.72 -6.53
CA THR A 390 -26.98 14.68 -5.54
C THR A 390 -26.76 13.26 -6.06
N ASP A 391 -26.58 13.09 -7.37
CA ASP A 391 -26.37 11.79 -7.94
C ASP A 391 -24.96 11.28 -7.62
N THR A 392 -24.90 10.08 -7.04
CA THR A 392 -23.67 9.30 -6.90
C THR A 392 -23.83 8.05 -7.76
N ILE A 393 -23.53 8.19 -9.04
CA ILE A 393 -23.51 7.08 -9.99
C ILE A 393 -22.06 6.70 -10.29
N ARG A 394 -21.82 5.49 -10.73
CA ARG A 394 -20.45 5.00 -11.03
C ARG A 394 -19.68 5.92 -11.97
N MET A 395 -20.35 6.53 -12.94
CA MET A 395 -19.71 7.43 -13.90
C MET A 395 -19.41 8.80 -13.32
N TRP A 396 -20.17 9.25 -12.31
CA TRP A 396 -20.02 10.59 -11.75
C TRP A 396 -20.25 10.62 -10.23
N TYR A 397 -19.28 11.15 -9.54
CA TYR A 397 -19.27 11.62 -8.16
C TYR A 397 -18.06 12.55 -7.99
N PRO A 398 -17.96 13.36 -6.94
CA PRO A 398 -16.80 14.23 -6.72
C PRO A 398 -15.47 13.44 -6.79
N PHE A 399 -14.47 14.01 -7.46
CA PHE A 399 -13.14 13.40 -7.56
C PHE A 399 -12.35 13.71 -6.30
N PHE A 400 -11.92 12.69 -5.58
CA PHE A 400 -11.05 12.82 -4.42
C PHE A 400 -9.59 12.76 -4.87
N MET A 401 -8.97 13.93 -5.08
CA MET A 401 -7.66 14.06 -5.70
C MET A 401 -6.51 13.46 -4.89
N LYS A 402 -6.71 13.28 -3.58
CA LYS A 402 -5.75 12.57 -2.71
C LYS A 402 -5.34 11.19 -3.22
N VAL A 403 -6.22 10.51 -3.92
CA VAL A 403 -6.00 9.15 -4.42
C VAL A 403 -5.66 9.10 -5.91
N THR A 404 -5.62 10.24 -6.59
CA THR A 404 -5.18 10.34 -7.98
C THR A 404 -3.67 10.51 -7.99
N GLY A 405 -2.94 9.55 -8.55
CA GLY A 405 -1.52 9.73 -8.84
C GLY A 405 -1.29 10.58 -10.09
N ASP A 406 -0.08 11.12 -10.25
CA ASP A 406 0.33 11.70 -11.53
C ASP A 406 0.42 10.57 -12.56
N VAL A 407 -0.17 10.79 -13.74
CA VAL A 407 -0.01 9.86 -14.87
C VAL A 407 1.34 10.11 -15.50
N PRO A 408 2.22 9.07 -15.62
CA PRO A 408 3.56 9.23 -16.19
C PRO A 408 3.52 9.77 -17.62
N GLU A 409 4.49 10.61 -17.97
CA GLU A 409 4.59 11.26 -19.30
C GLU A 409 4.70 10.26 -20.45
N GLU A 410 5.22 9.07 -20.20
CA GLU A 410 5.31 7.97 -21.14
C GLU A 410 3.93 7.47 -21.60
N LEU A 411 2.90 7.74 -20.81
CA LEU A 411 1.52 7.37 -21.08
C LEU A 411 0.71 8.49 -21.73
N TRP A 412 1.31 9.67 -21.96
CA TRP A 412 0.66 10.77 -22.64
C TRP A 412 0.57 10.49 -24.14
N GLU A 413 -0.57 10.81 -24.74
CA GLU A 413 -0.67 10.80 -26.21
C GLU A 413 0.23 11.88 -26.81
N LYS A 414 0.90 11.52 -27.92
CA LYS A 414 1.79 12.45 -28.63
C LYS A 414 1.31 12.66 -30.05
N ASP A 415 1.58 13.84 -30.57
CA ASP A 415 1.34 14.17 -31.99
C ASP A 415 2.43 13.52 -32.88
N SER A 416 2.34 13.75 -34.20
CA SER A 416 3.31 13.24 -35.19
C SER A 416 4.74 13.77 -35.00
N ASN A 417 4.92 14.85 -34.23
CA ASN A 417 6.22 15.47 -33.94
C ASN A 417 6.75 15.03 -32.56
N GLY A 418 6.02 14.20 -31.82
CA GLY A 418 6.40 13.74 -30.50
C GLY A 418 6.00 14.68 -29.35
N ASN A 419 5.26 15.75 -29.60
CA ASN A 419 4.77 16.66 -28.56
C ASN A 419 3.53 16.08 -27.88
N PRO A 420 3.32 16.33 -26.58
CA PRO A 420 2.11 15.94 -25.89
C PRO A 420 0.86 16.54 -26.55
N LYS A 421 -0.17 15.73 -26.73
CA LYS A 421 -1.48 16.24 -27.12
C LYS A 421 -2.19 16.84 -25.91
N LEU A 422 -2.76 18.02 -26.09
CA LEU A 422 -3.46 18.74 -25.04
C LEU A 422 -4.92 18.94 -25.41
N THR A 423 -5.79 18.97 -24.40
CA THR A 423 -7.15 19.51 -24.54
C THR A 423 -7.11 21.00 -24.81
N LYS A 424 -8.24 21.60 -25.16
CA LYS A 424 -8.35 23.07 -25.29
C LYS A 424 -8.10 23.82 -23.98
N TYR A 425 -8.11 23.13 -22.85
CA TYR A 425 -7.80 23.70 -21.53
C TYR A 425 -6.35 23.44 -21.09
N GLY A 426 -5.52 22.85 -21.96
CA GLY A 426 -4.12 22.59 -21.68
C GLY A 426 -3.82 21.32 -20.87
N GLU A 427 -4.80 20.45 -20.68
CA GLU A 427 -4.62 19.18 -20.00
C GLU A 427 -4.01 18.11 -20.94
N HIS A 428 -3.11 17.29 -20.43
CA HIS A 428 -2.41 16.24 -21.18
C HIS A 428 -3.32 15.05 -21.44
N ILE A 429 -3.61 14.78 -22.71
CA ILE A 429 -4.41 13.62 -23.11
C ILE A 429 -3.57 12.35 -22.94
N VAL A 430 -4.14 11.33 -22.31
CA VAL A 430 -3.47 10.05 -22.06
C VAL A 430 -4.06 8.93 -22.89
N MET A 431 -3.24 7.91 -23.16
CA MET A 431 -3.63 6.75 -23.96
C MET A 431 -4.77 5.97 -23.30
N SER A 432 -5.75 5.54 -24.06
CA SER A 432 -6.97 4.89 -23.55
C SER A 432 -6.76 3.58 -22.79
N ASN A 433 -5.62 2.92 -22.99
CA ASN A 433 -5.26 1.65 -22.37
C ASN A 433 -4.35 1.81 -21.13
N THR A 434 -4.11 3.05 -20.68
CA THR A 434 -3.30 3.32 -19.51
C THR A 434 -4.05 2.94 -18.24
N THR A 435 -3.57 1.91 -17.61
CA THR A 435 -4.02 1.44 -16.29
C THR A 435 -2.87 1.47 -15.33
#